data_3d22dfec666f83207b8ce86131c16aee
#
_entry.id   3d22dfec666f83207b8ce86131c16aee
#
_cell.length_a   1.000
_cell.length_b   1.000
_cell.length_c   1.000
_cell.angle_alpha   90.00
_cell.angle_beta   90.00
_cell.angle_gamma   90.00
#
_symmetry.space_group_name_H-M   'P 1'
#
loop_
_entity.id
_entity.type
_entity.pdbx_description
1 polymer ?
#
loop_
_entity_poly.entity_id
_entity_poly.type
_entity_poly.pdbx_seq_one_letter_code
_entity_poly.pdbx_strand_id
1 'polypeptide(L)'
;MKDVNQVVDNTLDSLNKARTARPVAGASRKGNNPVLFLIGNSTMRTGTLGNGNNGQWGWGYYAGDYFDSNRITVENHALGGTSSRTFYNRLWPDVIKGVQAGDWVIIELGHNDSGQFYLSLSTATWI
;
A
#
# COMPACT_ATOMS: atom_id res chain seq x y z
N MET A 1 3.28 7.02 24.85
CA MET A 1 1.95 6.46 25.16
C MET A 1 1.82 5.09 24.54
N LYS A 2 1.28 4.16 25.28
CA LYS A 2 1.10 2.82 24.77
C LYS A 2 -0.01 2.79 23.72
N ASP A 3 0.25 2.11 22.63
CA ASP A 3 -0.75 1.96 21.59
C ASP A 3 -1.86 1.00 22.06
N VAL A 4 -3.06 1.51 22.10
CA VAL A 4 -4.22 0.74 22.52
C VAL A 4 -4.44 -0.47 21.61
N ASN A 5 -4.16 -0.34 20.35
CA ASN A 5 -4.36 -1.42 19.39
C ASN A 5 -3.43 -2.60 19.65
N GLN A 6 -2.25 -2.35 20.14
CA GLN A 6 -1.34 -3.42 20.52
C GLN A 6 -1.82 -4.20 21.73
N VAL A 7 -2.59 -3.56 22.60
CA VAL A 7 -3.09 -4.20 23.80
C VAL A 7 -4.32 -5.05 23.53
N VAL A 8 -5.19 -4.60 22.64
CA VAL A 8 -6.52 -5.19 22.51
C VAL A 8 -6.62 -6.26 21.45
N ASP A 9 -5.57 -6.49 20.64
CA ASP A 9 -5.87 -7.16 19.39
C ASP A 9 -5.18 -8.46 19.09
N ASN A 10 -4.75 -9.17 20.11
CA ASN A 10 -4.26 -10.53 19.88
C ASN A 10 -5.35 -11.47 19.37
N THR A 11 -6.60 -11.18 19.70
CA THR A 11 -7.74 -12.00 19.28
C THR A 11 -8.07 -11.85 17.81
N LEU A 12 -7.73 -10.71 17.21
CA LEU A 12 -8.01 -10.44 15.81
C LEU A 12 -6.77 -10.54 14.93
N ASP A 13 -5.67 -11.04 15.49
CA ASP A 13 -4.38 -11.01 14.82
C ASP A 13 -4.39 -11.75 13.47
N SER A 14 -5.03 -12.91 13.40
CA SER A 14 -5.08 -13.69 12.16
C SER A 14 -5.84 -12.95 11.06
N LEU A 15 -6.95 -12.30 11.41
CA LEU A 15 -7.72 -11.51 10.45
C LEU A 15 -6.94 -10.29 9.98
N ASN A 16 -6.27 -9.62 10.92
CA ASN A 16 -5.45 -8.48 10.58
C ASN A 16 -4.28 -8.85 9.69
N LYS A 17 -3.62 -9.96 9.96
CA LYS A 17 -2.54 -10.45 9.11
C LYS A 17 -3.01 -10.71 7.69
N ALA A 18 -4.15 -11.34 7.54
CA ALA A 18 -4.71 -11.60 6.21
C ALA A 18 -5.00 -10.31 5.46
N ARG A 19 -5.53 -9.30 6.16
CA ARG A 19 -5.87 -8.01 5.54
C ARG A 19 -4.65 -7.13 5.27
N THR A 20 -3.59 -7.29 6.06
CA THR A 20 -2.42 -6.42 5.97
C THR A 20 -1.29 -7.00 5.12
N ALA A 21 -1.40 -8.24 4.68
CA ALA A 21 -0.41 -8.82 3.78
C ALA A 21 -0.38 -8.04 2.46
N ARG A 22 0.82 -7.76 1.96
CA ARG A 22 0.93 -7.15 0.64
C ARG A 22 0.45 -8.15 -0.41
N PRO A 23 -0.45 -7.75 -1.28
CA PRO A 23 -0.98 -8.66 -2.28
C PRO A 23 0.04 -8.96 -3.38
N VAL A 24 -0.10 -10.11 -4.00
CA VAL A 24 0.53 -10.36 -5.29
C VAL A 24 -0.29 -9.62 -6.35
N ALA A 25 0.37 -8.84 -7.17
CA ALA A 25 -0.31 -7.96 -8.11
C ALA A 25 -1.23 -8.73 -9.06
N GLY A 26 -2.48 -8.32 -9.10
CA GLY A 26 -3.51 -8.92 -9.95
C GLY A 26 -4.17 -10.16 -9.37
N ALA A 27 -3.69 -10.68 -8.24
CA ALA A 27 -4.21 -11.92 -7.66
C ALA A 27 -5.66 -11.79 -7.16
N SER A 28 -6.11 -10.58 -6.86
CA SER A 28 -7.48 -10.35 -6.42
C SER A 28 -8.49 -10.33 -7.56
N ARG A 29 -8.02 -10.31 -8.80
CA ARG A 29 -8.90 -10.21 -9.97
C ARG A 29 -9.92 -11.33 -10.01
N LYS A 30 -11.16 -10.94 -10.21
CA LYS A 30 -12.27 -11.88 -10.38
C LYS A 30 -12.64 -11.96 -11.86
N GLY A 31 -12.30 -13.08 -12.49
CA GLY A 31 -12.54 -13.24 -13.91
C GLY A 31 -11.85 -12.15 -14.73
N ASN A 32 -12.62 -11.44 -15.54
CA ASN A 32 -12.11 -10.34 -16.37
C ASN A 32 -12.38 -8.96 -15.76
N ASN A 33 -12.81 -8.91 -14.52
CA ASN A 33 -13.11 -7.64 -13.86
C ASN A 33 -11.84 -6.83 -13.63
N PRO A 34 -11.94 -5.50 -13.66
CA PRO A 34 -10.77 -4.66 -13.43
C PRO A 34 -10.31 -4.71 -11.97
N VAL A 35 -9.06 -4.34 -11.78
CA VAL A 35 -8.46 -4.13 -10.46
C VAL A 35 -8.07 -2.67 -10.34
N LEU A 36 -8.31 -2.08 -9.18
CA LEU A 36 -7.79 -0.79 -8.78
C LEU A 36 -6.55 -1.00 -7.95
N PHE A 37 -5.41 -0.62 -8.50
CA PHE A 37 -4.12 -0.71 -7.81
C PHE A 37 -3.84 0.60 -7.09
N LEU A 38 -3.59 0.52 -5.79
CA LEU A 38 -3.22 1.67 -4.97
C LEU A 38 -1.72 1.64 -4.73
N ILE A 39 -1.06 2.70 -5.16
CA ILE A 39 0.39 2.87 -5.08
C ILE A 39 0.67 4.08 -4.22
N GLY A 40 1.38 3.89 -3.13
CA GLY A 40 1.61 4.99 -2.21
C GLY A 40 2.52 4.64 -1.05
N ASN A 41 2.53 5.52 -0.07
CA ASN A 41 3.33 5.39 1.13
C ASN A 41 2.44 5.16 2.37
N SER A 42 2.90 5.63 3.53
CA SER A 42 2.22 5.40 4.81
C SER A 42 0.81 6.00 4.87
N THR A 43 0.54 7.07 4.14
CA THR A 43 -0.79 7.69 4.15
C THR A 43 -1.85 6.84 3.47
N MET A 44 -1.43 5.90 2.66
CA MET A 44 -2.32 5.00 1.90
C MET A 44 -2.27 3.56 2.39
N ARG A 45 -1.19 3.16 3.01
CA ARG A 45 -0.89 1.74 3.30
C ARG A 45 -1.95 1.06 4.14
N THR A 46 -2.01 -0.25 4.02
CA THR A 46 -2.67 -1.12 4.98
C THR A 46 -1.70 -1.35 6.14
N GLY A 47 -2.09 -0.94 7.33
CA GLY A 47 -1.26 -1.05 8.50
C GLY A 47 -1.21 -2.45 9.07
N THR A 48 -0.28 -2.67 9.99
CA THR A 48 -0.19 -3.91 10.76
C THR A 48 -0.13 -3.61 12.24
N LEU A 49 -0.67 -4.51 13.03
CA LEU A 49 -0.58 -4.42 14.48
C LEU A 49 0.68 -5.10 14.97
N GLY A 50 1.22 -4.63 16.06
CA GLY A 50 2.31 -5.28 16.76
C GLY A 50 3.68 -5.22 16.09
N ASN A 51 3.82 -4.46 15.03
CA ASN A 51 5.09 -4.37 14.30
C ASN A 51 5.87 -3.07 14.58
N GLY A 52 5.46 -2.33 15.60
CA GLY A 52 6.07 -1.05 15.91
C GLY A 52 5.45 0.15 15.19
N ASN A 53 4.55 -0.08 14.28
CA ASN A 53 3.85 1.00 13.58
C ASN A 53 2.53 1.37 14.24
N ASN A 54 2.20 0.75 15.34
CA ASN A 54 1.08 1.08 16.19
C ASN A 54 -0.28 1.05 15.47
N GLY A 55 -0.45 0.11 14.56
CA GLY A 55 -1.71 -0.02 13.85
C GLY A 55 -2.07 1.20 13.02
N GLN A 56 -1.08 1.88 12.47
CA GLN A 56 -1.33 3.03 11.61
C GLN A 56 -1.82 2.59 10.25
N TRP A 57 -3.06 2.89 9.95
CA TRP A 57 -3.68 2.58 8.66
C TRP A 57 -3.88 3.85 7.84
N GLY A 58 -3.46 3.79 6.57
CA GLY A 58 -3.79 4.82 5.62
C GLY A 58 -5.18 4.61 5.02
N TRP A 59 -5.61 5.55 4.20
CA TRP A 59 -6.94 5.51 3.60
C TRP A 59 -7.14 4.31 2.66
N GLY A 60 -6.06 3.79 2.09
CA GLY A 60 -6.14 2.66 1.16
C GLY A 60 -6.66 1.38 1.80
N TYR A 61 -6.50 1.25 3.11
CA TYR A 61 -7.05 0.11 3.85
C TYR A 61 -8.57 0.04 3.74
N TYR A 62 -9.21 1.20 3.68
CA TYR A 62 -10.67 1.31 3.66
C TYR A 62 -11.24 1.46 2.25
N ALA A 63 -10.40 1.68 1.28
CA ALA A 63 -10.85 2.02 -0.07
C ALA A 63 -11.77 0.98 -0.68
N GLY A 64 -11.49 -0.30 -0.44
CA GLY A 64 -12.32 -1.39 -0.97
C GLY A 64 -13.76 -1.36 -0.49
N ASP A 65 -14.03 -0.74 0.65
CA ASP A 65 -15.37 -0.67 1.21
C ASP A 65 -16.31 0.21 0.37
N TYR A 66 -15.75 1.04 -0.49
CA TYR A 66 -16.51 1.99 -1.31
C TYR A 66 -16.79 1.48 -2.73
N PHE A 67 -16.38 0.27 -3.03
CA PHE A 67 -16.55 -0.33 -4.35
C PHE A 67 -17.32 -1.65 -4.25
N ASP A 68 -18.05 -1.98 -5.29
CA ASP A 68 -18.69 -3.28 -5.41
C ASP A 68 -17.63 -4.31 -5.80
N SER A 69 -17.30 -5.20 -4.88
CA SER A 69 -16.26 -6.20 -5.09
C SER A 69 -16.61 -7.24 -6.16
N ASN A 70 -17.86 -7.30 -6.59
CA ASN A 70 -18.26 -8.15 -7.71
C ASN A 70 -17.94 -7.50 -9.06
N ARG A 71 -17.58 -6.22 -9.09
CA ARG A 71 -17.34 -5.46 -10.31
C ARG A 71 -15.90 -4.97 -10.43
N ILE A 72 -15.28 -4.65 -9.32
CA ILE A 72 -13.88 -4.21 -9.24
C ILE A 72 -13.29 -4.62 -7.91
N THR A 73 -12.04 -5.04 -7.90
CA THR A 73 -11.32 -5.31 -6.67
C THR A 73 -10.26 -4.26 -6.44
N VAL A 74 -9.95 -4.00 -5.18
CA VAL A 74 -8.94 -3.01 -4.79
C VAL A 74 -7.75 -3.73 -4.20
N GLU A 75 -6.57 -3.47 -4.76
CA GLU A 75 -5.32 -3.99 -4.22
C GLU A 75 -4.47 -2.84 -3.71
N ASN A 76 -4.15 -2.89 -2.45
CA ASN A 76 -3.32 -1.87 -1.81
C ASN A 76 -1.87 -2.32 -1.81
N HIS A 77 -1.08 -1.72 -2.68
CA HIS A 77 0.36 -1.98 -2.79
C HIS A 77 1.20 -0.93 -2.10
N ALA A 78 0.57 -0.01 -1.38
CA ALA A 78 1.29 1.04 -0.67
C ALA A 78 2.22 0.46 0.41
N LEU A 79 3.37 1.09 0.57
CA LEU A 79 4.36 0.70 1.57
C LEU A 79 4.86 1.94 2.29
N GLY A 80 4.86 1.88 3.62
CA GLY A 80 5.33 3.00 4.43
C GLY A 80 6.80 3.32 4.18
N GLY A 81 7.14 4.60 4.25
CA GLY A 81 8.52 5.07 4.10
C GLY A 81 9.04 5.11 2.67
N THR A 82 8.23 4.79 1.68
CA THR A 82 8.69 4.81 0.29
C THR A 82 8.61 6.20 -0.31
N SER A 83 9.65 6.55 -1.06
CA SER A 83 9.64 7.67 -1.98
C SER A 83 9.16 7.21 -3.35
N SER A 84 8.90 8.16 -4.25
CA SER A 84 8.55 7.81 -5.62
C SER A 84 9.66 7.00 -6.29
N ARG A 85 10.90 7.36 -6.04
CA ARG A 85 12.07 6.64 -6.56
C ARG A 85 12.14 5.22 -6.01
N THR A 86 11.99 5.07 -4.70
CA THR A 86 12.08 3.76 -4.05
C THR A 86 10.96 2.85 -4.53
N PHE A 87 9.75 3.39 -4.62
CA PHE A 87 8.63 2.59 -5.11
C PHE A 87 8.86 2.13 -6.54
N TYR A 88 9.26 3.05 -7.41
CA TYR A 88 9.50 2.74 -8.81
C TYR A 88 10.57 1.67 -8.98
N ASN A 89 11.66 1.77 -8.24
CA ASN A 89 12.80 0.87 -8.40
C ASN A 89 12.58 -0.51 -7.79
N ARG A 90 11.85 -0.57 -6.66
CA ARG A 90 11.77 -1.81 -5.88
C ARG A 90 10.44 -2.50 -5.93
N LEU A 91 9.35 -1.77 -6.10
CA LEU A 91 8.01 -2.33 -5.99
C LEU A 91 7.26 -2.35 -7.31
N TRP A 92 7.39 -1.28 -8.07
CA TRP A 92 6.67 -1.14 -9.34
C TRP A 92 6.94 -2.28 -10.32
N PRO A 93 8.17 -2.79 -10.46
CA PRO A 93 8.41 -3.89 -11.39
C PRO A 93 7.54 -5.14 -11.13
N ASP A 94 7.21 -5.39 -9.87
CA ASP A 94 6.32 -6.51 -9.53
C ASP A 94 4.86 -6.13 -9.74
N VAL A 95 4.49 -4.91 -9.40
CA VAL A 95 3.10 -4.44 -9.56
C VAL A 95 2.68 -4.45 -11.02
N ILE A 96 3.53 -3.92 -11.89
CA ILE A 96 3.20 -3.79 -13.31
C ILE A 96 2.91 -5.15 -13.98
N LYS A 97 3.47 -6.21 -13.45
CA LYS A 97 3.22 -7.54 -13.98
C LYS A 97 1.77 -7.98 -13.83
N GLY A 98 1.06 -7.42 -12.85
CA GLY A 98 -0.34 -7.75 -12.62
C GLY A 98 -1.32 -6.78 -13.24
N VAL A 99 -0.85 -5.68 -13.81
CA VAL A 99 -1.72 -4.66 -14.40
C VAL A 99 -2.11 -5.07 -15.82
N GLN A 100 -3.39 -4.96 -16.11
CA GLN A 100 -3.95 -5.30 -17.43
C GLN A 100 -4.75 -4.13 -17.98
N ALA A 101 -5.01 -4.17 -19.27
CA ALA A 101 -5.88 -3.18 -19.90
C ALA A 101 -7.24 -3.15 -19.18
N GLY A 102 -7.75 -1.96 -18.93
CA GLY A 102 -9.01 -1.78 -18.20
C GLY A 102 -8.84 -1.60 -16.69
N ASP A 103 -7.66 -1.86 -16.16
CA ASP A 103 -7.38 -1.61 -14.75
C ASP A 103 -7.18 -0.12 -14.46
N TRP A 104 -7.20 0.21 -13.19
CA TRP A 104 -6.98 1.56 -12.69
C TRP A 104 -5.79 1.56 -11.74
N VAL A 105 -5.03 2.63 -11.76
CA VAL A 105 -3.89 2.84 -10.85
C VAL A 105 -4.03 4.23 -10.25
N ILE A 106 -4.02 4.31 -8.92
CA ILE A 106 -3.96 5.57 -8.19
C ILE A 106 -2.61 5.64 -7.51
N ILE A 107 -1.88 6.71 -7.76
CA ILE A 107 -0.54 6.92 -7.21
C ILE A 107 -0.57 8.12 -6.28
N GLU A 108 -0.16 7.89 -5.03
CA GLU A 108 0.00 8.95 -4.03
C GLU A 108 1.38 8.80 -3.39
N LEU A 109 2.36 9.46 -3.96
CA LEU A 109 3.75 9.48 -3.50
C LEU A 109 4.22 10.93 -3.44
N GLY A 110 5.36 11.16 -2.84
CA GLY A 110 5.95 12.49 -2.74
C GLY A 110 6.33 12.88 -1.32
N HIS A 111 5.59 12.43 -0.32
CA HIS A 111 5.84 12.81 1.07
C HIS A 111 7.28 12.49 1.51
N ASN A 112 7.82 11.36 1.09
CA ASN A 112 9.15 10.92 1.49
C ASN A 112 10.25 11.35 0.51
N ASP A 113 9.91 12.03 -0.56
CA ASP A 113 10.88 12.39 -1.60
C ASP A 113 11.85 13.46 -1.11
N SER A 114 11.37 14.43 -0.36
CA SER A 114 12.21 15.49 0.18
C SER A 114 13.21 14.97 1.22
N GLY A 115 12.83 13.96 2.00
CA GLY A 115 13.74 13.31 2.92
C GLY A 115 14.88 12.62 2.19
N GLN A 116 14.60 11.97 1.08
CA GLN A 116 15.61 11.38 0.22
C GLN A 116 16.58 12.43 -0.30
N PHE A 117 16.06 13.57 -0.68
CA PHE A 117 16.88 14.65 -1.17
C PHE A 117 17.90 15.13 -0.11
N TYR A 118 17.45 15.30 1.12
CA TYR A 118 18.33 15.73 2.20
C TYR A 118 19.41 14.71 2.53
N LEU A 119 19.08 13.45 2.43
CA LEU A 119 20.02 12.38 2.73
C LEU A 119 21.07 12.21 1.64
N SER A 120 20.81 12.72 0.46
CA SER A 120 21.63 12.49 -0.72
C SER A 120 21.67 13.70 -1.60
N LEU A 121 22.27 14.76 -1.12
CA LEU A 121 22.38 16.01 -1.88
C LEU A 121 23.09 15.84 -3.22
N SER A 122 24.01 14.90 -3.26
CA SER A 122 24.75 14.62 -4.49
C SER A 122 23.89 13.94 -5.56
N THR A 123 22.74 13.45 -5.19
CA THR A 123 21.87 12.74 -6.11
C THR A 123 20.64 13.55 -6.44
N ALA A 124 20.83 14.73 -6.89
CA ALA A 124 19.71 15.59 -7.28
C ALA A 124 18.86 15.03 -8.42
N THR A 125 19.15 13.83 -8.83
CA THR A 125 18.44 13.13 -9.90
C THR A 125 17.29 12.27 -9.39
N TRP A 126 16.88 12.52 -8.20
CA TRP A 126 15.77 11.77 -7.61
C TRP A 126 14.42 12.07 -8.25
N ILE A 127 14.38 12.97 -9.10
CA ILE A 127 13.19 13.28 -9.88
C ILE A 127 12.72 12.08 -10.68
#